data_1167895c0e02c15df45f76cf3e5dd185
#
_entry.id   1167895c0e02c15df45f76cf3e5dd185
#
_cell.length_a   1.000
_cell.length_b   1.000
_cell.length_c   1.000
_cell.angle_alpha   90.00
_cell.angle_beta   90.00
_cell.angle_gamma   90.00
#
_symmetry.space_group_name_H-M   'P 1'
#
loop_
_entity.id
_entity.type
_entity.pdbx_description
1 polymer ?
#
loop_
_entity_poly.entity_id
_entity_poly.type
_entity_poly.pdbx_seq_one_letter_code
_entity_poly.pdbx_strand_id
1 'polypeptide(L)'
;NFCANNYLGLSSHPRVIEGAKKALDARGYGMSSVRFICGTQDIHKELEAKISKFFGTEDTILYAACFDANGGVFEPLFGQEDAIISDELNHASIIDGVRLCKAVRYRYKHANMEDLEEQLKISQADYRYRRSILYGRRYCPIERNL
;
A
#
# COMPACT_ATOMS: atom_id res chain seq x y z
N ASN A 1 -7.90 16.46 -20.86
CA ASN A 1 -6.59 15.85 -20.68
C ASN A 1 -6.77 14.38 -20.36
N PHE A 2 -6.41 13.51 -21.29
CA PHE A 2 -6.58 12.04 -21.15
C PHE A 2 -5.39 11.35 -20.46
N CYS A 3 -4.32 12.10 -20.16
CA CYS A 3 -3.13 11.57 -19.51
C CYS A 3 -3.08 11.85 -17.99
N ALA A 4 -4.04 12.59 -17.45
CA ALA A 4 -4.05 12.97 -16.04
C ALA A 4 -4.66 11.87 -15.15
N ASN A 5 -4.07 11.67 -13.98
CA ASN A 5 -4.62 10.81 -12.93
C ASN A 5 -5.72 11.52 -12.10
N ASN A 6 -6.57 12.28 -12.79
CA ASN A 6 -7.66 13.03 -12.17
C ASN A 6 -9.02 12.36 -12.46
N TYR A 7 -9.11 11.06 -12.20
CA TYR A 7 -10.25 10.22 -12.58
C TYR A 7 -11.59 10.68 -12.01
N LEU A 8 -11.59 11.26 -10.82
CA LEU A 8 -12.78 11.76 -10.13
C LEU A 8 -12.99 13.27 -10.30
N GLY A 9 -12.13 13.97 -11.05
CA GLY A 9 -12.22 15.40 -11.26
C GLY A 9 -11.97 16.26 -10.02
N LEU A 10 -11.32 15.71 -8.99
CA LEU A 10 -11.19 16.36 -7.68
C LEU A 10 -10.03 17.34 -7.58
N SER A 11 -9.07 17.33 -8.51
CA SER A 11 -7.85 18.16 -8.42
C SER A 11 -8.13 19.68 -8.37
N SER A 12 -9.25 20.11 -8.97
CA SER A 12 -9.70 21.52 -8.97
C SER A 12 -11.11 21.69 -8.41
N HIS A 13 -11.59 20.71 -7.64
CA HIS A 13 -12.93 20.77 -7.08
C HIS A 13 -13.02 21.88 -5.99
N PRO A 14 -14.02 22.79 -6.03
CA PRO A 14 -14.09 23.95 -5.12
C PRO A 14 -14.04 23.57 -3.63
N ARG A 15 -14.74 22.50 -3.22
CA ARG A 15 -14.72 22.04 -1.83
C ARG A 15 -13.35 21.54 -1.37
N VAL A 16 -12.57 20.92 -2.27
CA VAL A 16 -11.21 20.44 -1.97
C VAL A 16 -10.28 21.64 -1.83
N ILE A 17 -10.37 22.62 -2.74
CA ILE A 17 -9.59 23.85 -2.69
C ILE A 17 -9.90 24.64 -1.39
N GLU A 18 -11.16 24.78 -1.06
CA GLU A 18 -11.60 25.49 0.16
C GLU A 18 -11.10 24.77 1.42
N GLY A 19 -11.16 23.45 1.46
CA GLY A 19 -10.59 22.66 2.56
C GLY A 19 -9.09 22.88 2.74
N ALA A 20 -8.34 22.92 1.62
CA ALA A 20 -6.90 23.18 1.65
C ALA A 20 -6.59 24.60 2.17
N LYS A 21 -7.32 25.62 1.71
CA LYS A 21 -7.16 27.01 2.19
C LYS A 21 -7.42 27.11 3.70
N LYS A 22 -8.52 26.53 4.19
CA LYS A 22 -8.84 26.52 5.63
C LYS A 22 -7.76 25.82 6.46
N ALA A 23 -7.19 24.72 5.94
CA ALA A 23 -6.10 24.04 6.63
C ALA A 23 -4.83 24.90 6.69
N LEU A 24 -4.49 25.59 5.59
CA LEU A 24 -3.36 26.52 5.55
C LEU A 24 -3.53 27.68 6.55
N ASP A 25 -4.71 28.29 6.58
CA ASP A 25 -5.01 29.40 7.50
C ASP A 25 -4.96 28.97 8.97
N ALA A 26 -5.45 27.78 9.29
CA ALA A 26 -5.54 27.30 10.66
C ALA A 26 -4.24 26.67 11.18
N ARG A 27 -3.37 26.11 10.32
CA ARG A 27 -2.24 25.25 10.73
C ARG A 27 -0.92 25.62 10.10
N GLY A 28 -0.91 26.56 9.16
CA GLY A 28 0.27 26.89 8.37
C GLY A 28 0.56 25.88 7.26
N TYR A 29 1.64 26.14 6.51
CA TYR A 29 2.01 25.34 5.34
C TYR A 29 2.81 24.09 5.68
N GLY A 30 3.75 24.20 6.60
CA GLY A 30 4.71 23.15 6.90
C GLY A 30 4.46 22.48 8.24
N MET A 31 4.73 21.19 8.30
CA MET A 31 4.63 20.38 9.53
C MET A 31 5.86 20.51 10.42
N SER A 32 7.01 20.86 9.84
CA SER A 32 8.31 21.11 10.48
C SER A 32 8.85 19.93 11.31
N SER A 33 8.23 18.75 11.25
CA SER A 33 8.68 17.54 11.92
C SER A 33 8.06 16.29 11.31
N VAL A 34 8.72 15.16 11.50
CA VAL A 34 8.16 13.84 11.19
C VAL A 34 7.09 13.47 12.23
N ARG A 35 6.12 12.63 11.82
CA ARG A 35 4.95 12.30 12.62
C ARG A 35 5.27 11.66 13.98
N PHE A 36 6.23 10.78 14.04
CA PHE A 36 6.55 10.03 15.26
C PHE A 36 7.34 10.86 16.31
N ILE A 37 7.85 12.06 15.94
CA ILE A 37 8.49 12.97 16.90
C ILE A 37 7.46 13.99 17.38
N CYS A 38 7.13 15.01 16.57
CA CYS A 38 6.16 16.05 16.93
C CYS A 38 5.31 16.56 15.75
N GLY A 39 5.37 15.89 14.59
CA GLY A 39 4.64 16.28 13.38
C GLY A 39 3.22 15.70 13.27
N THR A 40 2.75 14.90 14.23
CA THR A 40 1.38 14.41 14.22
C THR A 40 0.41 15.49 14.67
N GLN A 41 -0.54 15.81 13.80
CA GLN A 41 -1.63 16.74 14.09
C GLN A 41 -2.96 15.99 14.27
N ASP A 42 -3.94 16.68 14.85
CA ASP A 42 -5.30 16.18 15.02
C ASP A 42 -5.97 15.78 13.70
N ILE A 43 -5.76 16.55 12.61
CA ILE A 43 -6.29 16.23 11.28
C ILE A 43 -5.76 14.89 10.72
N HIS A 44 -4.55 14.48 11.07
CA HIS A 44 -4.06 13.15 10.71
C HIS A 44 -4.91 12.07 11.38
N LYS A 45 -5.14 12.22 12.70
CA LYS A 45 -5.92 11.25 13.48
C LYS A 45 -7.40 11.23 13.04
N GLU A 46 -7.95 12.41 12.73
CA GLU A 46 -9.31 12.51 12.19
C GLU A 46 -9.45 11.79 10.84
N LEU A 47 -8.48 11.96 9.93
CA LEU A 47 -8.49 11.28 8.63
C LEU A 47 -8.31 9.77 8.78
N GLU A 48 -7.36 9.33 9.61
CA GLU A 48 -7.13 7.91 9.92
C GLU A 48 -8.42 7.27 10.45
N ALA A 49 -9.09 7.89 11.41
CA ALA A 49 -10.35 7.39 11.96
C ALA A 49 -11.48 7.34 10.91
N LYS A 50 -11.59 8.34 10.03
CA LYS A 50 -12.59 8.34 8.95
C LYS A 50 -12.35 7.23 7.94
N ILE A 51 -11.09 6.99 7.57
CA ILE A 51 -10.71 5.91 6.64
C ILE A 51 -10.99 4.54 7.28
N SER A 52 -10.58 4.34 8.52
CA SER A 52 -10.84 3.09 9.26
C SER A 52 -12.34 2.80 9.35
N LYS A 53 -13.14 3.81 9.67
CA LYS A 53 -14.60 3.66 9.70
C LYS A 53 -15.19 3.32 8.34
N PHE A 54 -14.67 3.94 7.27
CA PHE A 54 -15.16 3.70 5.91
C PHE A 54 -14.89 2.26 5.43
N PHE A 55 -13.69 1.72 5.73
CA PHE A 55 -13.30 0.37 5.33
C PHE A 55 -13.65 -0.71 6.36
N GLY A 56 -14.09 -0.35 7.57
CA GLY A 56 -14.35 -1.29 8.65
C GLY A 56 -13.08 -1.93 9.21
N THR A 57 -11.94 -1.22 9.18
CA THR A 57 -10.66 -1.67 9.73
C THR A 57 -10.45 -1.13 11.15
N GLU A 58 -9.60 -1.80 11.94
CA GLU A 58 -9.30 -1.39 13.31
C GLU A 58 -8.55 -0.05 13.36
N ASP A 59 -7.60 0.15 12.45
CA ASP A 59 -6.82 1.38 12.38
C ASP A 59 -6.36 1.67 10.93
N THR A 60 -5.77 2.83 10.73
CA THR A 60 -5.21 3.31 9.46
C THR A 60 -3.91 4.04 9.70
N ILE A 61 -2.93 3.81 8.85
CA ILE A 61 -1.69 4.59 8.80
C ILE A 61 -1.64 5.39 7.50
N LEU A 62 -1.27 6.66 7.59
CA LEU A 62 -1.13 7.58 6.45
C LEU A 62 0.32 7.68 6.00
N TYR A 63 0.51 7.70 4.69
CA TYR A 63 1.76 8.02 4.02
C TYR A 63 1.56 9.25 3.13
N ALA A 64 2.63 9.99 2.86
CA ALA A 64 2.59 11.17 2.00
C ALA A 64 2.23 10.84 0.55
N ALA A 65 2.59 9.66 0.06
CA ALA A 65 2.28 9.18 -1.27
C ALA A 65 2.14 7.65 -1.31
N CYS A 66 1.46 7.13 -2.34
CA CYS A 66 1.39 5.68 -2.59
C CYS A 66 2.77 5.05 -2.79
N PHE A 67 3.71 5.76 -3.39
CA PHE A 67 5.09 5.29 -3.56
C PHE A 67 5.75 5.04 -2.21
N ASP A 68 5.61 5.97 -1.27
CA ASP A 68 6.16 5.87 0.09
C ASP A 68 5.49 4.73 0.87
N ALA A 69 4.17 4.58 0.73
CA ALA A 69 3.44 3.48 1.35
C ALA A 69 3.95 2.12 0.85
N ASN A 70 4.08 1.94 -0.47
CA ASN A 70 4.61 0.72 -1.04
C ASN A 70 6.08 0.46 -0.66
N GLY A 71 6.90 1.51 -0.55
CA GLY A 71 8.28 1.40 -0.07
C GLY A 71 8.38 1.05 1.41
N GLY A 72 7.45 1.53 2.23
CA GLY A 72 7.49 1.42 3.68
C GLY A 72 6.75 0.22 4.29
N VAL A 73 5.98 -0.53 3.49
CA VAL A 73 5.12 -1.62 4.03
C VAL A 73 5.87 -2.95 4.11
N PHE A 74 6.69 -3.29 3.12
CA PHE A 74 7.22 -4.65 3.00
C PHE A 74 8.33 -4.94 4.02
N GLU A 75 9.31 -4.06 4.17
CA GLU A 75 10.46 -4.29 5.04
C GLU A 75 10.08 -4.47 6.51
N PRO A 76 9.18 -3.66 7.11
CA PRO A 76 8.78 -3.83 8.51
C PRO A 76 7.93 -5.06 8.77
N LEU A 77 7.17 -5.53 7.78
CA LEU A 77 6.19 -6.60 7.96
C LEU A 77 6.72 -7.99 7.62
N PHE A 78 7.76 -8.09 6.76
CA PHE A 78 8.20 -9.36 6.20
C PHE A 78 9.70 -9.56 6.37
N GLY A 79 10.07 -10.75 6.88
CA GLY A 79 11.44 -11.17 7.13
C GLY A 79 11.91 -12.28 6.18
N GLN A 80 13.06 -12.85 6.50
CA GLN A 80 13.65 -13.97 5.74
C GLN A 80 12.79 -15.24 5.78
N GLU A 81 11.91 -15.34 6.76
CA GLU A 81 10.97 -16.43 6.96
C GLU A 81 9.66 -16.27 6.18
N ASP A 82 9.54 -15.20 5.40
CA ASP A 82 8.35 -14.94 4.60
C ASP A 82 8.69 -15.03 3.10
N ALA A 83 7.68 -15.37 2.31
CA ALA A 83 7.74 -15.37 0.85
C ALA A 83 6.73 -14.39 0.27
N ILE A 84 7.14 -13.56 -0.68
CA ILE A 84 6.26 -12.63 -1.39
C ILE A 84 6.11 -13.11 -2.83
N ILE A 85 4.87 -13.36 -3.24
CA ILE A 85 4.53 -13.75 -4.61
C ILE A 85 3.88 -12.55 -5.29
N SER A 86 4.53 -12.03 -6.33
CA SER A 86 4.22 -10.75 -6.94
C SER A 86 3.93 -10.88 -8.43
N ASP A 87 2.90 -10.18 -8.91
CA ASP A 87 2.63 -10.03 -10.35
C ASP A 87 3.82 -9.34 -11.05
N GLU A 88 4.20 -9.81 -12.23
CA GLU A 88 5.35 -9.27 -12.97
C GLU A 88 5.17 -7.82 -13.45
N LEU A 89 3.91 -7.38 -13.64
CA LEU A 89 3.58 -6.03 -14.09
C LEU A 89 3.08 -5.11 -12.96
N ASN A 90 3.51 -5.35 -11.73
CA ASN A 90 3.26 -4.43 -10.64
C ASN A 90 3.93 -3.06 -10.88
N HIS A 91 3.37 -2.03 -10.23
CA HIS A 91 3.96 -0.70 -10.25
C HIS A 91 5.39 -0.70 -9.69
N ALA A 92 6.27 0.15 -10.23
CA ALA A 92 7.68 0.24 -9.83
C ALA A 92 7.88 0.36 -8.32
N SER A 93 7.04 1.15 -7.62
CA SER A 93 7.11 1.30 -6.16
C SER A 93 6.90 0.00 -5.38
N ILE A 94 6.05 -0.89 -5.90
CA ILE A 94 5.82 -2.21 -5.31
C ILE A 94 7.05 -3.10 -5.54
N ILE A 95 7.56 -3.08 -6.76
CA ILE A 95 8.76 -3.84 -7.12
C ILE A 95 9.95 -3.41 -6.24
N ASP A 96 10.12 -2.12 -6.04
CA ASP A 96 11.20 -1.55 -5.23
C ASP A 96 10.99 -1.86 -3.74
N GLY A 97 9.78 -1.70 -3.22
CA GLY A 97 9.45 -2.06 -1.84
C GLY A 97 9.70 -3.54 -1.54
N VAL A 98 9.31 -4.43 -2.45
CA VAL A 98 9.60 -5.87 -2.33
C VAL A 98 11.10 -6.16 -2.44
N ARG A 99 11.85 -5.39 -3.23
CA ARG A 99 13.32 -5.55 -3.34
C ARG A 99 14.07 -5.15 -2.07
N LEU A 100 13.59 -4.16 -1.34
CA LEU A 100 14.16 -3.71 -0.07
C LEU A 100 13.91 -4.71 1.07
N CYS A 101 12.85 -5.48 0.98
CA CYS A 101 12.48 -6.50 1.94
C CYS A 101 13.43 -7.71 1.90
N LYS A 102 13.62 -8.37 3.05
CA LYS A 102 14.43 -9.59 3.17
C LYS A 102 13.69 -10.87 2.80
N ALA A 103 12.38 -10.81 2.58
CA ALA A 103 11.57 -11.93 2.17
C ALA A 103 11.99 -12.48 0.80
N VAL A 104 11.82 -13.79 0.60
CA VAL A 104 12.08 -14.38 -0.71
C VAL A 104 11.01 -13.99 -1.70
N ARG A 105 11.43 -13.72 -2.93
CA ARG A 105 10.57 -13.17 -3.97
C ARG A 105 10.27 -14.20 -5.04
N TYR A 106 8.99 -14.45 -5.24
CA TYR A 106 8.46 -15.22 -6.36
C TYR A 106 7.69 -14.28 -7.27
N ARG A 107 7.74 -14.51 -8.57
CA ARG A 107 7.08 -13.67 -9.54
C ARG A 107 6.27 -14.54 -10.49
N TYR A 108 5.01 -14.20 -10.70
CA TYR A 108 4.14 -14.86 -11.65
C TYR A 108 3.79 -13.96 -12.82
N LYS A 109 3.49 -14.55 -13.97
CA LYS A 109 3.12 -13.87 -15.21
C LYS A 109 1.81 -13.10 -15.02
N HIS A 110 1.75 -11.90 -15.60
CA HIS A 110 0.61 -10.99 -15.43
C HIS A 110 -0.74 -11.68 -15.65
N ALA A 111 -1.61 -11.60 -14.63
CA ALA A 111 -2.95 -12.17 -14.62
C ALA A 111 -3.03 -13.68 -14.95
N ASN A 112 -1.93 -14.42 -14.88
CA ASN A 112 -1.90 -15.87 -15.10
C ASN A 112 -2.10 -16.60 -13.77
N MET A 113 -3.29 -17.17 -13.58
CA MET A 113 -3.67 -17.86 -12.33
C MET A 113 -3.02 -19.24 -12.20
N GLU A 114 -2.71 -19.90 -13.30
CA GLU A 114 -2.01 -21.18 -13.29
C GLU A 114 -0.55 -21.01 -12.83
N ASP A 115 0.14 -20.01 -13.36
CA ASP A 115 1.49 -19.66 -12.93
C ASP A 115 1.50 -19.17 -11.46
N LEU A 116 0.49 -18.41 -11.04
CA LEU A 116 0.32 -18.02 -9.63
C LEU A 116 0.21 -19.24 -8.71
N GLU A 117 -0.61 -20.23 -9.08
CA GLU A 117 -0.77 -21.45 -8.32
C GLU A 117 0.54 -22.26 -8.26
N GLU A 118 1.29 -22.30 -9.36
CA GLU A 118 2.60 -22.94 -9.42
C GLU A 118 3.59 -22.26 -8.46
N GLN A 119 3.69 -20.92 -8.49
CA GLN A 119 4.56 -20.16 -7.58
C GLN A 119 4.15 -20.34 -6.11
N LEU A 120 2.85 -20.44 -5.83
CA LEU A 120 2.35 -20.77 -4.50
C LEU A 120 2.82 -22.15 -4.03
N LYS A 121 2.67 -23.17 -4.87
CA LYS A 121 3.12 -24.54 -4.55
C LYS A 121 4.63 -24.59 -4.31
N ILE A 122 5.41 -23.88 -5.12
CA ILE A 122 6.88 -23.78 -4.97
C ILE A 122 7.21 -23.12 -3.63
N SER A 123 6.59 -22.00 -3.29
CA SER A 123 6.84 -21.30 -2.04
C SER A 123 6.42 -22.08 -0.80
N GLN A 124 5.35 -22.87 -0.88
CA GLN A 124 4.87 -23.72 0.21
C GLN A 124 5.71 -24.99 0.39
N ALA A 125 6.27 -25.52 -0.69
CA ALA A 125 7.17 -26.68 -0.64
C ALA A 125 8.50 -26.36 0.07
N ASP A 126 8.89 -25.09 0.14
CA ASP A 126 10.04 -24.67 0.90
C ASP A 126 9.65 -24.39 2.38
N TYR A 127 9.81 -25.39 3.22
CA TYR A 127 9.46 -25.37 4.66
C TYR A 127 10.13 -24.22 5.46
N ARG A 128 11.01 -23.43 4.88
CA ARG A 128 11.64 -22.28 5.51
C ARG A 128 10.70 -21.10 5.68
N TYR A 129 9.61 -21.04 4.89
CA TYR A 129 8.73 -19.87 4.91
C TYR A 129 7.54 -20.07 5.85
N ARG A 130 7.36 -19.10 6.73
CA ARG A 130 6.24 -19.06 7.68
C ARG A 130 4.95 -18.61 7.01
N ARG A 131 5.05 -17.70 6.04
CA ARG A 131 3.92 -17.11 5.33
C ARG A 131 4.25 -16.91 3.85
N SER A 132 3.27 -17.18 2.99
CA SER A 132 3.30 -16.77 1.59
C SER A 132 2.26 -15.68 1.36
N ILE A 133 2.69 -14.53 0.86
CA ILE A 133 1.86 -13.35 0.71
C ILE A 133 1.71 -13.02 -0.75
N LEU A 134 0.46 -12.89 -1.21
CA LEU A 134 0.12 -12.56 -2.58
C LEU A 134 -0.02 -11.07 -2.77
N TYR A 135 0.62 -10.52 -3.81
CA TYR A 135 0.50 -9.13 -4.18
C TYR A 135 0.31 -8.96 -5.70
N GLY A 136 -0.82 -8.35 -6.13
CA GLY A 136 -1.12 -8.14 -7.54
C GLY A 136 -2.18 -7.08 -7.79
N ARG A 137 -2.26 -6.61 -9.04
CA ARG A 137 -3.15 -5.52 -9.47
C ARG A 137 -4.64 -5.86 -9.46
N ARG A 138 -5.03 -7.12 -9.37
CA ARG A 138 -6.43 -7.56 -9.36
C ARG A 138 -6.69 -8.44 -8.15
N TYR A 139 -7.83 -8.24 -7.52
CA TYR A 139 -8.36 -9.19 -6.55
C TYR A 139 -8.49 -10.54 -7.24
N CYS A 140 -7.69 -11.50 -6.82
CA CYS A 140 -7.91 -12.89 -7.14
C CYS A 140 -8.95 -13.42 -6.14
N PRO A 141 -10.13 -13.84 -6.56
CA PRO A 141 -11.05 -14.57 -5.69
C PRO A 141 -10.47 -15.97 -5.51
N ILE A 142 -9.51 -16.11 -4.62
CA ILE A 142 -9.16 -17.42 -4.09
C ILE A 142 -10.19 -17.67 -3.01
N GLU A 143 -11.25 -18.40 -3.34
CA GLU A 143 -12.09 -19.01 -2.33
C GLU A 143 -11.19 -19.84 -1.41
N ARG A 144 -11.17 -19.45 -0.14
CA ARG A 144 -10.47 -20.19 0.90
C ARG A 144 -11.21 -21.51 1.13
N ASN A 145 -10.80 -22.53 0.41
CA ASN A 145 -11.00 -23.91 0.81
C ASN A 145 -9.62 -24.47 1.16
N LEU A 146 -9.21 -24.22 2.38
CA LEU A 146 -8.16 -24.94 3.09
C LEU A 146 -8.76 -25.53 4.35
#